data_3ebd19b77916c936b47d9e25e539e4c3
#
_entry.id   3ebd19b77916c936b47d9e25e539e4c3
#
_cell.length_a   1.000
_cell.length_b   1.000
_cell.length_c   1.000
_cell.angle_alpha   90.00
_cell.angle_beta   90.00
_cell.angle_gamma   90.00
#
_symmetry.space_group_name_H-M   'P 1'
#
loop_
_entity.id
_entity.type
_entity.pdbx_description
1 polymer ?
#
loop_
_entity_poly.entity_id
_entity_poly.type
_entity_poly.pdbx_seq_one_letter_code
_entity_poly.pdbx_strand_id
1 'polypeptide(L)'
;MDKAQTGISFRNDLKEDAGFNVFNYRNFYNGAGVGIGDINNDGLADVYFTSNLGRNHLYLNKGDMRFEEITEKAGVGGSKAWSTGVAMADVNGDGLLDIYVCNSGNIKGDDHANELFINQGNLTFKEEAAQYGLAEKAGLTTHAVFFDYDLDGDLDCYILNNSFRPIA
;
A
#
# COMPACT_ATOMS: atom_id res chain seq x y z
N MET A 1 -18.10 -1.77 -14.92
CA MET A 1 -18.12 -3.26 -15.09
C MET A 1 -18.59 -3.89 -13.80
N ASP A 2 -19.32 -4.98 -13.91
CA ASP A 2 -19.77 -5.72 -12.73
C ASP A 2 -18.61 -6.53 -12.12
N LYS A 3 -18.58 -6.67 -10.78
CA LYS A 3 -17.60 -7.50 -10.06
C LYS A 3 -17.61 -8.97 -10.52
N ALA A 4 -18.76 -9.46 -10.97
CA ALA A 4 -18.88 -10.81 -11.55
C ALA A 4 -18.11 -10.97 -12.87
N GLN A 5 -17.89 -9.88 -13.60
CA GLN A 5 -17.11 -9.86 -14.83
C GLN A 5 -15.63 -9.70 -14.56
N THR A 6 -15.29 -8.80 -13.62
CA THR A 6 -13.90 -8.44 -13.34
C THR A 6 -13.22 -9.35 -12.34
N GLY A 7 -13.96 -9.98 -11.44
CA GLY A 7 -13.41 -10.72 -10.30
C GLY A 7 -12.97 -9.82 -9.11
N ILE A 8 -12.98 -8.49 -9.26
CA ILE A 8 -12.60 -7.57 -8.19
C ILE A 8 -13.77 -7.43 -7.22
N SER A 9 -13.57 -7.88 -5.99
CA SER A 9 -14.55 -7.83 -4.90
C SER A 9 -14.18 -6.88 -3.76
N PHE A 10 -13.02 -6.21 -3.85
CA PHE A 10 -12.52 -5.30 -2.84
C PHE A 10 -13.53 -4.20 -2.47
N ARG A 11 -13.59 -3.91 -1.18
CA ARG A 11 -14.33 -2.78 -0.60
C ARG A 11 -13.52 -2.22 0.57
N ASN A 12 -13.34 -0.91 0.60
CA ASN A 12 -12.77 -0.22 1.75
C ASN A 12 -13.91 0.17 2.71
N ASP A 13 -14.35 -0.78 3.53
CA ASP A 13 -15.46 -0.57 4.46
C ASP A 13 -14.97 0.13 5.73
N LEU A 14 -15.51 1.30 6.02
CA LEU A 14 -15.22 2.07 7.23
C LEU A 14 -16.34 1.88 8.24
N LYS A 15 -15.96 1.66 9.50
CA LYS A 15 -16.88 1.58 10.62
C LYS A 15 -16.39 2.44 11.77
N GLU A 16 -17.17 3.47 12.08
CA GLU A 16 -16.91 4.32 13.23
C GLU A 16 -17.29 3.61 14.54
N ASP A 17 -16.54 3.92 15.59
CA ASP A 17 -16.88 3.60 16.95
C ASP A 17 -16.56 4.77 17.91
N ALA A 18 -16.81 4.62 19.20
CA ALA A 18 -16.57 5.67 20.18
C ALA A 18 -15.07 6.02 20.35
N GLY A 19 -14.18 5.10 20.06
CA GLY A 19 -12.73 5.26 20.20
C GLY A 19 -12.05 5.76 18.93
N PHE A 20 -12.64 5.49 17.75
CA PHE A 20 -12.03 5.83 16.48
C PHE A 20 -13.08 6.26 15.44
N ASN A 21 -13.12 7.56 15.14
CA ASN A 21 -14.10 8.21 14.29
C ASN A 21 -13.57 9.57 13.79
N VAL A 22 -14.34 10.27 12.97
CA VAL A 22 -13.94 11.55 12.38
C VAL A 22 -13.65 12.66 13.40
N PHE A 23 -14.19 12.60 14.60
CA PHE A 23 -13.97 13.63 15.64
C PHE A 23 -12.62 13.48 16.34
N ASN A 24 -12.08 12.26 16.42
CA ASN A 24 -10.78 11.99 17.01
C ASN A 24 -9.68 11.67 15.99
N TYR A 25 -10.05 11.37 14.73
CA TYR A 25 -9.13 11.22 13.61
C TYR A 25 -9.66 11.92 12.36
N ARG A 26 -9.17 13.14 12.08
CA ARG A 26 -9.66 14.01 10.99
C ARG A 26 -9.65 13.35 9.61
N ASN A 27 -8.70 12.45 9.38
CA ASN A 27 -8.50 11.80 8.09
C ASN A 27 -9.28 10.48 7.96
N PHE A 28 -10.24 10.23 8.84
CA PHE A 28 -11.02 9.00 8.87
C PHE A 28 -11.68 8.67 7.51
N TYR A 29 -12.14 9.68 6.80
CA TYR A 29 -12.80 9.52 5.49
C TYR A 29 -11.90 9.85 4.28
N ASN A 30 -10.58 9.98 4.45
CA ASN A 30 -9.68 10.30 3.33
C ASN A 30 -9.54 9.16 2.32
N GLY A 31 -9.98 7.95 2.68
CA GLY A 31 -9.87 6.78 1.82
C GLY A 31 -8.53 6.07 1.95
N ALA A 32 -8.32 5.14 1.04
CA ALA A 32 -7.13 4.31 0.93
C ALA A 32 -6.52 4.46 -0.48
N GLY A 33 -5.42 3.80 -0.75
CA GLY A 33 -4.66 3.92 -1.99
C GLY A 33 -4.99 2.83 -3.02
N VAL A 34 -4.62 3.12 -4.26
CA VAL A 34 -4.62 2.15 -5.36
C VAL A 34 -3.29 2.23 -6.08
N GLY A 35 -2.57 1.11 -6.14
CA GLY A 35 -1.37 0.93 -6.96
C GLY A 35 -1.71 0.16 -8.24
N ILE A 36 -1.12 0.58 -9.36
CA ILE A 36 -1.28 -0.09 -10.65
C ILE A 36 0.11 -0.31 -11.23
N GLY A 37 0.44 -1.56 -11.57
CA GLY A 37 1.73 -1.92 -12.15
C GLY A 37 1.74 -3.38 -12.58
N ASP A 38 2.62 -3.73 -13.48
CA ASP A 38 2.84 -5.09 -13.95
C ASP A 38 3.87 -5.76 -13.03
N ILE A 39 3.41 -6.56 -12.06
CA ILE A 39 4.26 -7.16 -11.03
C ILE A 39 4.99 -8.43 -11.47
N ASN A 40 4.61 -8.99 -12.62
CA ASN A 40 5.16 -10.25 -13.13
C ASN A 40 5.75 -10.14 -14.53
N ASN A 41 5.81 -8.91 -15.09
CA ASN A 41 6.35 -8.58 -16.41
C ASN A 41 5.65 -9.34 -17.55
N ASP A 42 4.32 -9.58 -17.44
CA ASP A 42 3.53 -10.24 -18.50
C ASP A 42 2.88 -9.25 -19.49
N GLY A 43 3.08 -7.94 -19.28
CA GLY A 43 2.53 -6.86 -20.10
C GLY A 43 1.12 -6.44 -19.72
N LEU A 44 0.56 -6.98 -18.63
CA LEU A 44 -0.77 -6.65 -18.12
C LEU A 44 -0.64 -5.93 -16.77
N ALA A 45 -1.31 -4.80 -16.61
CA ALA A 45 -1.26 -4.05 -15.36
C ALA A 45 -2.12 -4.73 -14.28
N ASP A 46 -1.50 -5.03 -13.15
CA ASP A 46 -2.12 -5.56 -11.93
C ASP A 46 -2.59 -4.44 -11.01
N VAL A 47 -3.42 -4.75 -10.03
CA VAL A 47 -4.00 -3.75 -9.14
C VAL A 47 -3.82 -4.15 -7.68
N TYR A 48 -3.27 -3.23 -6.89
CA TYR A 48 -3.17 -3.35 -5.44
C TYR A 48 -4.04 -2.29 -4.76
N PHE A 49 -4.92 -2.73 -3.86
CA PHE A 49 -5.74 -1.85 -3.04
C PHE A 49 -5.25 -1.89 -1.59
N THR A 50 -5.03 -0.73 -1.00
CA THR A 50 -4.87 -0.62 0.46
C THR A 50 -6.22 -0.49 1.14
N SER A 51 -6.29 -0.80 2.43
CA SER A 51 -7.51 -0.74 3.21
C SER A 51 -7.29 -0.05 4.56
N ASN A 52 -8.23 0.82 4.96
CA ASN A 52 -8.13 1.54 6.22
C ASN A 52 -8.44 0.67 7.44
N LEU A 53 -9.45 -0.20 7.38
CA LEU A 53 -9.86 -1.07 8.50
C LEU A 53 -9.86 -2.56 8.14
N GLY A 54 -9.29 -2.91 6.98
CA GLY A 54 -9.24 -4.28 6.49
C GLY A 54 -7.85 -4.66 6.06
N ARG A 55 -7.76 -5.79 5.37
CA ARG A 55 -6.53 -6.21 4.70
C ARG A 55 -6.38 -5.52 3.35
N ASN A 56 -5.15 -5.32 2.92
CA ASN A 56 -4.85 -4.91 1.56
C ASN A 56 -5.09 -6.06 0.60
N HIS A 57 -5.36 -5.76 -0.68
CA HIS A 57 -5.69 -6.78 -1.69
C HIS A 57 -4.89 -6.60 -2.97
N LEU A 58 -4.29 -7.68 -3.45
CA LEU A 58 -3.58 -7.75 -4.73
C LEU A 58 -4.37 -8.58 -5.73
N TYR A 59 -4.61 -7.98 -6.89
CA TYR A 59 -5.34 -8.59 -8.00
C TYR A 59 -4.45 -8.71 -9.23
N LEU A 60 -4.16 -9.93 -9.64
CA LEU A 60 -3.42 -10.26 -10.85
C LEU A 60 -4.34 -10.15 -12.08
N ASN A 61 -3.92 -9.40 -13.08
CA ASN A 61 -4.65 -9.24 -14.33
C ASN A 61 -4.49 -10.50 -15.20
N LYS A 62 -5.60 -11.05 -15.65
CA LYS A 62 -5.66 -12.26 -16.51
C LYS A 62 -6.02 -11.92 -17.96
N GLY A 63 -6.00 -10.64 -18.33
CA GLY A 63 -6.49 -10.16 -19.61
C GLY A 63 -8.02 -9.99 -19.64
N ASP A 64 -8.51 -9.32 -20.67
CA ASP A 64 -9.95 -9.08 -20.89
C ASP A 64 -10.68 -8.45 -19.67
N MET A 65 -9.96 -7.62 -18.88
CA MET A 65 -10.45 -7.01 -17.65
C MET A 65 -10.92 -8.04 -16.60
N ARG A 66 -10.27 -9.18 -16.53
CA ARG A 66 -10.47 -10.21 -15.50
C ARG A 66 -9.30 -10.23 -14.56
N PHE A 67 -9.58 -10.32 -13.28
CA PHE A 67 -8.57 -10.29 -12.23
C PHE A 67 -8.75 -11.47 -11.28
N GLU A 68 -7.64 -12.00 -10.83
CA GLU A 68 -7.55 -13.06 -9.82
C GLU A 68 -6.97 -12.46 -8.54
N GLU A 69 -7.65 -12.63 -7.40
CA GLU A 69 -7.11 -12.22 -6.13
C GLU A 69 -6.00 -13.18 -5.67
N ILE A 70 -4.79 -12.65 -5.49
CA ILE A 70 -3.62 -13.43 -5.09
C ILE A 70 -3.00 -12.99 -3.76
N THR A 71 -3.67 -12.15 -3.00
CA THR A 71 -3.17 -11.51 -1.77
C THR A 71 -2.51 -12.49 -0.80
N GLU A 72 -3.21 -13.59 -0.48
CA GLU A 72 -2.71 -14.61 0.47
C GLU A 72 -1.49 -15.33 -0.07
N LYS A 73 -1.55 -15.74 -1.35
CA LYS A 73 -0.45 -16.41 -2.03
C LYS A 73 0.79 -15.51 -2.11
N ALA A 74 0.57 -14.23 -2.40
CA ALA A 74 1.62 -13.24 -2.54
C ALA A 74 2.21 -12.79 -1.20
N GLY A 75 1.47 -12.93 -0.09
CA GLY A 75 1.91 -12.51 1.23
C GLY A 75 1.86 -11.01 1.46
N VAL A 76 0.99 -10.27 0.74
CA VAL A 76 0.99 -8.79 0.72
C VAL A 76 -0.26 -8.16 1.36
N GLY A 77 -0.98 -8.89 2.19
CA GLY A 77 -2.21 -8.40 2.82
C GLY A 77 -2.01 -7.29 3.84
N GLY A 78 -0.78 -6.95 4.19
CA GLY A 78 -0.43 -5.99 5.23
C GLY A 78 -0.65 -6.54 6.64
N SER A 79 -0.01 -5.91 7.61
CA SER A 79 -0.10 -6.27 9.03
C SER A 79 -0.57 -5.11 9.90
N LYS A 80 -0.78 -3.92 9.32
CA LYS A 80 -1.09 -2.68 10.04
C LYS A 80 -2.58 -2.39 10.04
N ALA A 81 -3.01 -1.59 11.01
CA ALA A 81 -4.42 -1.32 11.25
C ALA A 81 -5.04 -0.29 10.31
N TRP A 82 -4.22 0.53 9.61
CA TRP A 82 -4.72 1.63 8.78
C TRP A 82 -3.77 1.93 7.63
N SER A 83 -3.90 1.19 6.53
CA SER A 83 -3.13 1.48 5.32
C SER A 83 -3.75 2.63 4.53
N THR A 84 -2.91 3.47 3.95
CA THR A 84 -3.28 4.70 3.23
C THR A 84 -2.80 4.63 1.78
N GLY A 85 -1.76 5.38 1.42
CA GLY A 85 -1.19 5.36 0.08
C GLY A 85 -0.42 4.08 -0.24
N VAL A 86 -0.18 3.87 -1.51
CA VAL A 86 0.69 2.81 -2.03
C VAL A 86 1.50 3.35 -3.20
N ALA A 87 2.76 2.95 -3.29
CA ALA A 87 3.62 3.16 -4.45
C ALA A 87 4.15 1.82 -4.94
N MET A 88 4.29 1.69 -6.26
CA MET A 88 4.94 0.56 -6.90
C MET A 88 6.20 1.07 -7.62
N ALA A 89 7.35 0.48 -7.30
CA ALA A 89 8.63 0.83 -7.89
C ALA A 89 9.57 -0.37 -7.78
N ASP A 90 10.53 -0.46 -8.66
CA ASP A 90 11.64 -1.41 -8.55
C ASP A 90 12.70 -0.80 -7.62
N VAL A 91 12.59 -1.08 -6.32
CA VAL A 91 13.40 -0.42 -5.28
C VAL A 91 14.82 -1.01 -5.21
N ASN A 92 14.99 -2.25 -5.62
CA ASN A 92 16.26 -2.98 -5.55
C ASN A 92 16.99 -3.09 -6.91
N GLY A 93 16.38 -2.60 -8.00
CA GLY A 93 16.96 -2.60 -9.34
C GLY A 93 16.99 -3.98 -10.01
N ASP A 94 16.09 -4.91 -9.61
CA ASP A 94 16.06 -6.28 -10.16
C ASP A 94 15.13 -6.44 -11.39
N GLY A 95 14.43 -5.38 -11.78
CA GLY A 95 13.51 -5.34 -12.91
C GLY A 95 12.08 -5.78 -12.58
N LEU A 96 11.76 -6.01 -11.29
CA LEU A 96 10.43 -6.34 -10.83
C LEU A 96 9.86 -5.20 -9.97
N LEU A 97 8.56 -4.96 -10.05
CA LEU A 97 7.91 -3.96 -9.21
C LEU A 97 7.70 -4.49 -7.79
N ASP A 98 8.22 -3.73 -6.82
CA ASP A 98 7.96 -3.87 -5.39
C ASP A 98 6.74 -3.05 -4.98
N ILE A 99 6.19 -3.32 -3.80
CA ILE A 99 5.00 -2.63 -3.29
C ILE A 99 5.35 -1.95 -1.96
N TYR A 100 5.31 -0.62 -1.92
CA TYR A 100 5.46 0.16 -0.71
C TYR A 100 4.11 0.65 -0.20
N VAL A 101 3.75 0.24 1.00
CA VAL A 101 2.47 0.57 1.65
C VAL A 101 2.70 1.58 2.76
N CYS A 102 2.03 2.72 2.64
CA CYS A 102 2.00 3.76 3.65
C CYS A 102 0.97 3.43 4.72
N ASN A 103 1.35 3.59 5.98
CA ASN A 103 0.47 3.33 7.13
C ASN A 103 0.31 4.57 8.00
N SER A 104 -0.88 4.75 8.55
CA SER A 104 -1.28 5.91 9.32
C SER A 104 -2.30 5.47 10.40
N GLY A 105 -3.25 6.32 10.70
CA GLY A 105 -4.27 6.08 11.72
C GLY A 105 -3.90 6.71 13.06
N ASN A 106 -4.77 6.59 14.03
CA ASN A 106 -4.56 7.03 15.40
C ASN A 106 -5.26 6.09 16.38
N ILE A 107 -5.14 4.81 16.14
CA ILE A 107 -5.60 3.81 17.08
C ILE A 107 -4.52 3.67 18.16
N LYS A 108 -4.89 3.86 19.40
CA LYS A 108 -3.94 3.88 20.52
C LYS A 108 -3.19 2.54 20.61
N GLY A 109 -1.86 2.62 20.49
CA GLY A 109 -0.97 1.46 20.56
C GLY A 109 -0.74 0.76 19.22
N ASP A 110 -1.24 1.32 18.11
CA ASP A 110 -0.97 0.80 16.78
C ASP A 110 0.50 0.96 16.39
N ASP A 111 0.95 0.01 15.61
CA ASP A 111 2.18 0.10 14.84
C ASP A 111 1.85 0.74 13.48
N HIS A 112 2.37 1.97 13.25
CA HIS A 112 2.18 2.74 12.02
C HIS A 112 3.34 2.53 11.03
N ALA A 113 4.24 1.60 11.28
CA ALA A 113 5.36 1.35 10.39
C ALA A 113 4.87 1.08 8.97
N ASN A 114 5.49 1.76 8.00
CA ASN A 114 5.25 1.46 6.60
C ASN A 114 5.78 0.07 6.26
N GLU A 115 5.24 -0.54 5.22
CA GLU A 115 5.62 -1.88 4.77
C GLU A 115 6.18 -1.80 3.35
N LEU A 116 7.29 -2.49 3.10
CA LEU A 116 7.89 -2.65 1.78
C LEU A 116 7.93 -4.13 1.43
N PHE A 117 7.13 -4.52 0.49
CA PHE A 117 7.05 -5.88 -0.01
C PHE A 117 7.94 -6.03 -1.24
N ILE A 118 9.10 -6.65 -1.08
CA ILE A 118 10.07 -6.93 -2.16
C ILE A 118 9.63 -8.15 -2.95
N ASN A 119 9.49 -7.98 -4.26
CA ASN A 119 9.05 -9.01 -5.20
C ASN A 119 10.11 -10.12 -5.33
N GLN A 120 9.71 -11.37 -5.21
CA GLN A 120 10.61 -12.53 -5.30
C GLN A 120 10.58 -13.22 -6.69
N GLY A 121 9.91 -12.62 -7.69
CA GLY A 121 9.85 -13.10 -9.07
C GLY A 121 8.89 -14.28 -9.31
N ASN A 122 8.16 -14.76 -8.30
CA ASN A 122 7.30 -15.94 -8.40
C ASN A 122 5.86 -15.67 -7.90
N LEU A 123 5.42 -14.42 -7.97
CA LEU A 123 4.17 -13.92 -7.39
C LEU A 123 4.11 -14.05 -5.85
N THR A 124 5.26 -14.04 -5.20
CA THR A 124 5.37 -13.90 -3.75
C THR A 124 6.25 -12.72 -3.40
N PHE A 125 6.05 -12.14 -2.23
CA PHE A 125 6.77 -10.97 -1.76
C PHE A 125 7.28 -11.19 -0.34
N LYS A 126 8.31 -10.44 0.04
CA LYS A 126 8.87 -10.44 1.38
C LYS A 126 8.87 -9.04 1.96
N GLU A 127 8.33 -8.87 3.17
CA GLU A 127 8.35 -7.58 3.87
C GLU A 127 9.76 -7.26 4.36
N GLU A 128 10.33 -6.14 3.92
CA GLU A 128 11.71 -5.74 4.21
C GLU A 128 11.88 -4.24 4.50
N ALA A 129 10.81 -3.49 4.82
CA ALA A 129 10.89 -2.04 5.05
C ALA A 129 11.96 -1.63 6.07
N ALA A 130 12.13 -2.41 7.13
CA ALA A 130 13.15 -2.14 8.15
C ALA A 130 14.58 -2.31 7.64
N GLN A 131 14.83 -3.23 6.69
CA GLN A 131 16.15 -3.47 6.11
C GLN A 131 16.56 -2.34 5.16
N TYR A 132 15.57 -1.76 4.45
CA TYR A 132 15.76 -0.62 3.56
C TYR A 132 15.70 0.74 4.27
N GLY A 133 15.46 0.77 5.60
CA GLY A 133 15.31 2.01 6.34
C GLY A 133 14.00 2.76 6.05
N LEU A 134 13.04 2.13 5.42
CA LEU A 134 11.78 2.71 4.93
C LEU A 134 10.56 2.43 5.83
N ALA A 135 10.77 1.84 7.02
CA ALA A 135 9.67 1.48 7.91
C ALA A 135 8.93 2.70 8.51
N GLU A 136 9.57 3.90 8.62
CA GLU A 136 8.98 5.16 9.14
C GLU A 136 8.01 4.95 10.33
N LYS A 137 8.56 4.49 11.45
CA LYS A 137 7.75 4.09 12.63
C LYS A 137 7.09 5.24 13.37
N ALA A 138 7.59 6.46 13.20
CA ALA A 138 7.11 7.65 13.92
C ALA A 138 6.12 8.49 13.12
N GLY A 139 6.02 8.26 11.83
CA GLY A 139 5.18 9.01 10.90
C GLY A 139 3.75 8.50 10.84
N LEU A 140 2.87 9.38 10.35
CA LEU A 140 1.53 9.03 9.91
C LEU A 140 1.50 9.17 8.41
N THR A 141 2.04 8.18 7.74
CA THR A 141 2.32 8.28 6.32
C THR A 141 1.03 8.21 5.51
N THR A 142 0.88 9.14 4.58
CA THR A 142 -0.29 9.20 3.68
C THR A 142 0.04 8.82 2.26
N HIS A 143 1.26 9.08 1.83
CA HIS A 143 1.72 8.74 0.48
C HIS A 143 3.25 8.70 0.44
N ALA A 144 3.78 8.02 -0.58
CA ALA A 144 5.20 8.04 -0.90
C ALA A 144 5.39 8.03 -2.43
N VAL A 145 6.53 8.52 -2.87
CA VAL A 145 6.94 8.49 -4.28
C VAL A 145 8.41 8.10 -4.35
N PHE A 146 8.75 7.27 -5.33
CA PHE A 146 10.11 6.87 -5.65
C PHE A 146 10.55 7.54 -6.95
N PHE A 147 11.74 8.12 -6.96
CA PHE A 147 12.35 8.76 -8.13
C PHE A 147 13.84 8.96 -7.88
N ASP A 148 14.62 8.99 -8.93
CA ASP A 148 16.05 9.28 -8.88
C ASP A 148 16.23 10.81 -8.78
N TYR A 149 16.45 11.33 -7.56
CA TYR A 149 16.51 12.76 -7.28
C TYR A 149 17.84 13.39 -7.70
N ASP A 150 18.94 12.70 -7.48
CA ASP A 150 20.28 13.22 -7.70
C ASP A 150 20.96 12.63 -8.94
N LEU A 151 20.24 11.79 -9.69
CA LEU A 151 20.67 11.18 -10.97
C LEU A 151 21.87 10.25 -10.80
N ASP A 152 21.95 9.55 -9.69
CA ASP A 152 23.00 8.57 -9.44
C ASP A 152 22.62 7.14 -9.87
N GLY A 153 21.37 6.92 -10.27
CA GLY A 153 20.87 5.69 -10.88
C GLY A 153 20.15 4.76 -9.90
N ASP A 154 20.01 5.14 -8.63
CA ASP A 154 19.13 4.46 -7.69
C ASP A 154 17.86 5.29 -7.37
N LEU A 155 16.90 4.70 -6.68
CA LEU A 155 15.64 5.38 -6.38
C LEU A 155 15.64 5.96 -4.96
N ASP A 156 15.48 7.27 -4.89
CA ASP A 156 15.15 7.97 -3.66
C ASP A 156 13.68 7.78 -3.29
N CYS A 157 13.37 7.89 -1.99
CA CYS A 157 12.02 7.84 -1.48
C CYS A 157 11.64 9.13 -0.76
N TYR A 158 10.61 9.82 -1.28
CA TYR A 158 9.98 10.93 -0.59
C TYR A 158 8.70 10.46 0.11
N ILE A 159 8.66 10.60 1.44
CA ILE A 159 7.54 10.17 2.30
C ILE A 159 6.76 11.39 2.78
N LEU A 160 5.45 11.40 2.53
CA LEU A 160 4.53 12.43 2.99
C LEU A 160 3.81 11.96 4.26
N ASN A 161 4.16 12.60 5.39
CA ASN A 161 3.52 12.36 6.67
C ASN A 161 2.47 13.41 6.99
N ASN A 162 1.39 12.97 7.59
CA ASN A 162 0.33 13.84 8.11
C ASN A 162 0.62 14.24 9.57
N SER A 163 -0.07 15.27 10.06
CA SER A 163 0.02 15.74 11.43
C SER A 163 -1.31 15.60 12.17
N PHE A 164 -1.25 15.15 13.44
CA PHE A 164 -2.42 15.18 14.34
C PHE A 164 -2.83 16.59 14.75
N ARG A 165 -1.87 17.52 14.74
CA ARG A 165 -2.13 18.88 15.22
C ARG A 165 -2.48 19.76 14.05
N PRO A 166 -3.66 20.41 14.07
CA PRO A 166 -3.91 21.48 13.13
C PRO A 166 -2.87 22.57 13.37
N ILE A 167 -2.29 23.07 12.29
CA ILE A 167 -1.50 24.31 12.34
C ILE A 167 -2.48 25.41 12.71
N ALA A 168 -2.27 26.04 13.88
CA ALA A 168 -3.07 27.16 14.35
C ALA A 168 -2.74 28.42 13.56
#